data_dfde4ad8d1dc2a488f26cca4033f299a
#
_entry.id   dfde4ad8d1dc2a488f26cca4033f299a
#
_cell.length_a   1.000
_cell.length_b   1.000
_cell.length_c   1.000
_cell.angle_alpha   90.00
_cell.angle_beta   90.00
_cell.angle_gamma   90.00
#
_symmetry.space_group_name_H-M   'P 1'
#
loop_
_entity.id
_entity.type
_entity.pdbx_description
1 polymer ?
#
loop_
_entity_poly.entity_id
_entity_poly.type
_entity_poly.pdbx_seq_one_letter_code
_entity_poly.pdbx_strand_id
1 'polypeptide(L)'
;MAKRGHRPSKAVGNRPRFWGRHAVYAALDNPERTVRKLWITHEAASAIVMPADVPTVYADVADLARLVPSDAPHQGIICEADPLEDIWLGDLIEQGRDDDRPLIVLDQVTDPHNVGAVLRSAAAFNALGIVTQDRHTPPESGTVARAASGALEVVPWVRVVNLARALDEIAEAQYWRIGLAGEAPTTLASALKGGGKTCLILGAEGEGMRQNTQAHCDVLARLPISDKVESLNISNAAAIALYAVATRGD
;
A
#
# COMPACT_ATOMS: atom_id res chain seq x y z
N MET A 1 -13.78 13.91 23.74
CA MET A 1 -12.66 13.00 24.13
C MET A 1 -12.89 11.65 23.50
N ALA A 2 -12.33 11.41 22.33
CA ALA A 2 -12.42 10.11 21.65
C ALA A 2 -11.56 9.09 22.40
N LYS A 3 -12.14 7.94 22.74
CA LYS A 3 -11.43 6.81 23.33
C LYS A 3 -10.39 6.32 22.31
N ARG A 4 -9.12 6.57 22.58
CA ARG A 4 -8.01 5.98 21.82
C ARG A 4 -8.20 4.46 21.78
N GLY A 5 -8.49 3.93 20.61
CA GLY A 5 -8.56 2.50 20.36
C GLY A 5 -7.22 1.83 20.68
N HIS A 6 -7.29 0.55 21.01
CA HIS A 6 -6.15 -0.26 21.41
C HIS A 6 -5.05 -0.25 20.33
N ARG A 7 -3.86 0.18 20.71
CA ARG A 7 -2.65 0.13 19.87
C ARG A 7 -2.39 -1.34 19.49
N PRO A 8 -2.28 -1.69 18.21
CA PRO A 8 -1.81 -3.02 17.88
C PRO A 8 -0.44 -3.24 18.53
N SER A 9 -0.25 -4.37 19.18
CA SER A 9 1.00 -4.70 19.84
C SER A 9 2.12 -4.74 18.78
N LYS A 10 3.21 -4.02 19.01
CA LYS A 10 4.46 -4.23 18.28
C LYS A 10 4.74 -5.73 18.31
N ALA A 11 4.55 -6.41 17.19
CA ALA A 11 5.08 -7.74 17.03
C ALA A 11 6.61 -7.62 17.14
N VAL A 12 7.14 -8.03 18.29
CA VAL A 12 8.56 -8.31 18.47
C VAL A 12 8.81 -9.60 17.70
N GLY A 13 8.83 -9.52 16.37
CA GLY A 13 9.00 -10.64 15.49
C GLY A 13 9.61 -10.18 14.19
N ASN A 14 10.73 -10.76 13.89
CA ASN A 14 11.45 -10.78 12.64
C ASN A 14 11.43 -9.45 11.84
N ARG A 15 12.49 -8.65 11.99
CA ARG A 15 12.69 -7.44 11.19
C ARG A 15 12.64 -7.80 9.71
N PRO A 16 11.84 -7.08 8.90
CA PRO A 16 11.80 -7.35 7.48
C PRO A 16 13.15 -7.03 6.83
N ARG A 17 13.53 -7.87 5.86
CA ARG A 17 14.64 -7.59 4.97
C ARG A 17 14.10 -7.08 3.66
N PHE A 18 14.58 -5.93 3.24
CA PHE A 18 14.27 -5.34 1.96
C PHE A 18 15.42 -5.58 1.00
N TRP A 19 15.12 -5.79 -0.27
CA TRP A 19 16.10 -6.06 -1.31
C TRP A 19 15.79 -5.35 -2.62
N GLY A 20 16.85 -5.13 -3.39
CA GLY A 20 16.80 -4.39 -4.65
C GLY A 20 16.91 -2.87 -4.45
N ARG A 21 17.51 -2.23 -5.44
CA ARG A 21 17.96 -0.83 -5.33
C ARG A 21 16.86 0.13 -4.90
N HIS A 22 15.70 0.13 -5.56
CA HIS A 22 14.64 1.10 -5.26
C HIS A 22 14.09 0.96 -3.83
N ALA A 23 13.84 -0.28 -3.38
CA ALA A 23 13.30 -0.51 -2.04
C ALA A 23 14.32 -0.11 -0.95
N VAL A 24 15.59 -0.49 -1.13
CA VAL A 24 16.63 -0.21 -0.13
C VAL A 24 17.00 1.27 -0.11
N TYR A 25 17.13 1.92 -1.27
CA TYR A 25 17.44 3.36 -1.33
C TYR A 25 16.34 4.18 -0.68
N ALA A 26 15.07 3.90 -0.99
CA ALA A 26 13.96 4.58 -0.36
C ALA A 26 13.95 4.40 1.17
N ALA A 27 14.26 3.19 1.66
CA ALA A 27 14.37 2.94 3.10
C ALA A 27 15.55 3.67 3.76
N LEU A 28 16.66 3.85 3.06
CA LEU A 28 17.82 4.62 3.54
C LEU A 28 17.55 6.13 3.54
N ASP A 29 16.78 6.61 2.57
CA ASP A 29 16.44 8.03 2.41
C ASP A 29 15.29 8.49 3.34
N ASN A 30 14.50 7.55 3.88
CA ASN A 30 13.39 7.87 4.77
C ASN A 30 13.88 8.12 6.21
N PRO A 31 13.79 9.36 6.74
CA PRO A 31 14.25 9.68 8.08
C PRO A 31 13.44 8.97 9.21
N GLU A 32 12.22 8.51 8.88
CA GLU A 32 11.36 7.77 9.84
C GLU A 32 11.68 6.27 9.86
N ARG A 33 12.46 5.76 8.89
CA ARG A 33 12.84 4.35 8.80
C ARG A 33 14.14 4.06 9.55
N THR A 34 14.09 3.21 10.54
CA THR A 34 15.31 2.75 11.21
C THR A 34 15.88 1.54 10.45
N VAL A 35 16.93 1.78 9.67
CA VAL A 35 17.71 0.70 9.03
C VAL A 35 18.73 0.19 10.03
N ARG A 36 18.69 -1.10 10.36
CA ARG A 36 19.53 -1.74 11.37
C ARG A 36 20.80 -2.32 10.83
N LYS A 37 20.78 -2.74 9.57
CA LYS A 37 21.93 -3.34 8.90
C LYS A 37 21.81 -3.26 7.38
N LEU A 38 22.92 -3.04 6.73
CA LEU A 38 23.05 -3.03 5.27
C LEU A 38 24.04 -4.14 4.84
N TRP A 39 23.66 -4.93 3.86
CA TRP A 39 24.57 -5.83 3.14
C TRP A 39 24.63 -5.37 1.70
N ILE A 40 25.85 -5.22 1.18
CA ILE A 40 26.05 -4.63 -0.14
C ILE A 40 27.29 -5.19 -0.84
N THR A 41 27.22 -5.35 -2.15
CA THR A 41 28.40 -5.66 -2.94
C THR A 41 29.26 -4.42 -3.17
N HIS A 42 30.55 -4.57 -3.43
CA HIS A 42 31.44 -3.44 -3.76
C HIS A 42 30.97 -2.66 -4.98
N GLU A 43 30.42 -3.36 -5.99
CA GLU A 43 29.85 -2.74 -7.18
C GLU A 43 28.63 -1.87 -6.83
N ALA A 44 27.67 -2.39 -6.06
CA ALA A 44 26.49 -1.63 -5.68
C ALA A 44 26.84 -0.44 -4.76
N ALA A 45 27.84 -0.58 -3.89
CA ALA A 45 28.31 0.48 -3.00
C ALA A 45 28.92 1.66 -3.76
N SER A 46 29.54 1.42 -4.90
CA SER A 46 30.09 2.50 -5.72
C SER A 46 29.03 3.41 -6.38
N ALA A 47 27.78 2.98 -6.37
CA ALA A 47 26.65 3.69 -7.00
C ALA A 47 25.81 4.52 -6.01
N ILE A 48 26.15 4.53 -4.70
CA ILE A 48 25.40 5.27 -3.67
C ILE A 48 26.34 6.00 -2.72
N VAL A 49 25.80 7.03 -2.07
CA VAL A 49 26.43 7.61 -0.88
C VAL A 49 26.18 6.68 0.29
N MET A 50 27.24 6.11 0.84
CA MET A 50 27.12 5.15 1.95
C MET A 50 26.60 5.84 3.21
N PRO A 51 25.58 5.28 3.90
CA PRO A 51 25.10 5.86 5.14
C PRO A 51 26.16 5.71 6.25
N ALA A 52 26.47 6.80 6.95
CA ALA A 52 27.51 6.82 7.99
C ALA A 52 27.11 6.02 9.24
N ASP A 53 25.81 6.03 9.58
CA ASP A 53 25.29 5.51 10.83
C ASP A 53 24.65 4.12 10.72
N VAL A 54 24.70 3.48 9.54
CA VAL A 54 24.13 2.15 9.31
C VAL A 54 25.25 1.10 9.30
N PRO A 55 25.24 0.11 10.20
CA PRO A 55 26.18 -1.01 10.18
C PRO A 55 26.15 -1.71 8.82
N THR A 56 27.28 -1.64 8.10
CA THR A 56 27.37 -2.14 6.74
C THR A 56 28.32 -3.33 6.64
N VAL A 57 27.88 -4.37 5.92
CA VAL A 57 28.66 -5.57 5.60
C VAL A 57 28.83 -5.68 4.10
N TYR A 58 30.06 -5.69 3.64
CA TYR A 58 30.39 -6.02 2.26
C TYR A 58 30.33 -7.54 2.07
N ALA A 59 29.61 -7.98 1.06
CA ALA A 59 29.37 -9.39 0.79
C ALA A 59 29.34 -9.63 -0.72
N ASP A 60 29.58 -10.86 -1.14
CA ASP A 60 29.41 -11.25 -2.54
C ASP A 60 27.92 -11.57 -2.87
N VAL A 61 27.64 -11.73 -4.16
CA VAL A 61 26.28 -12.02 -4.66
C VAL A 61 25.74 -13.33 -4.07
N ALA A 62 26.59 -14.35 -3.89
CA ALA A 62 26.18 -15.65 -3.37
C ALA A 62 25.81 -15.57 -1.88
N ASP A 63 26.53 -14.79 -1.11
CA ASP A 63 26.22 -14.55 0.31
C ASP A 63 24.93 -13.75 0.46
N LEU A 64 24.70 -12.72 -0.36
CA LEU A 64 23.47 -11.95 -0.38
C LEU A 64 22.25 -12.85 -0.73
N ALA A 65 22.39 -13.72 -1.71
CA ALA A 65 21.32 -14.64 -2.12
C ALA A 65 20.84 -15.57 -0.99
N ARG A 66 21.67 -15.84 0.03
CA ARG A 66 21.27 -16.64 1.21
C ARG A 66 20.43 -15.87 2.22
N LEU A 67 20.39 -14.54 2.12
CA LEU A 67 19.69 -13.68 3.08
C LEU A 67 18.23 -13.39 2.69
N VAL A 68 17.83 -13.69 1.47
CA VAL A 68 16.54 -13.43 0.86
C VAL A 68 15.99 -14.70 0.17
N PRO A 69 14.71 -14.74 -0.24
CA PRO A 69 14.19 -15.85 -1.03
C PRO A 69 15.04 -16.13 -2.27
N SER A 70 15.13 -17.41 -2.68
CA SER A 70 16.06 -17.87 -3.72
C SER A 70 15.89 -17.22 -5.09
N ASP A 71 14.69 -16.71 -5.38
CA ASP A 71 14.31 -16.02 -6.61
C ASP A 71 14.31 -14.48 -6.47
N ALA A 72 14.70 -13.97 -5.30
CA ALA A 72 14.66 -12.54 -5.03
C ALA A 72 15.77 -11.78 -5.78
N PRO A 73 15.43 -10.84 -6.68
CA PRO A 73 16.40 -10.06 -7.44
C PRO A 73 17.00 -8.94 -6.57
N HIS A 74 17.93 -9.30 -5.67
CA HIS A 74 18.50 -8.37 -4.68
C HIS A 74 19.41 -7.29 -5.27
N GLN A 75 19.87 -7.42 -6.51
CA GLN A 75 20.65 -6.39 -7.22
C GLN A 75 21.90 -5.90 -6.46
N GLY A 76 22.52 -6.77 -5.67
CA GLY A 76 23.72 -6.47 -4.89
C GLY A 76 23.48 -5.67 -3.60
N ILE A 77 22.23 -5.50 -3.14
CA ILE A 77 21.94 -4.72 -1.95
C ILE A 77 20.72 -5.27 -1.20
N ILE A 78 20.86 -5.36 0.14
CA ILE A 78 19.82 -5.81 1.08
C ILE A 78 19.94 -4.98 2.35
N CYS A 79 18.82 -4.56 2.94
CA CYS A 79 18.82 -3.99 4.28
C CYS A 79 17.85 -4.73 5.20
N GLU A 80 18.14 -4.69 6.50
CA GLU A 80 17.24 -5.08 7.57
C GLU A 80 16.77 -3.82 8.28
N ALA A 81 15.46 -3.62 8.38
CA ALA A 81 14.89 -2.42 8.96
C ALA A 81 13.82 -2.75 10.01
N ASP A 82 13.57 -1.84 10.93
CA ASP A 82 12.38 -1.90 11.77
C ASP A 82 11.16 -1.52 10.92
N PRO A 83 9.96 -2.08 11.16
CA PRO A 83 8.72 -1.60 10.53
C PRO A 83 8.50 -0.10 10.81
N LEU A 84 7.83 0.60 9.89
CA LEU A 84 7.37 1.97 10.15
C LEU A 84 6.39 1.99 11.34
N GLU A 85 6.30 3.12 12.00
CA GLU A 85 5.31 3.29 13.06
C GLU A 85 3.89 3.25 12.48
N ASP A 86 2.97 2.61 13.22
CA ASP A 86 1.57 2.54 12.83
C ASP A 86 0.94 3.94 12.80
N ILE A 87 0.24 4.24 11.72
CA ILE A 87 -0.53 5.47 11.53
C ILE A 87 -2.00 5.18 11.88
N TRP A 88 -2.64 6.04 12.66
CA TRP A 88 -4.05 5.95 12.94
C TRP A 88 -4.90 6.49 11.77
N LEU A 89 -6.04 5.86 11.49
CA LEU A 89 -6.93 6.30 10.42
C LEU A 89 -7.40 7.76 10.65
N GLY A 90 -7.76 8.10 11.88
CA GLY A 90 -8.18 9.46 12.22
C GLY A 90 -7.09 10.50 11.98
N ASP A 91 -5.82 10.17 12.28
CA ASP A 91 -4.70 11.08 12.03
C ASP A 91 -4.45 11.25 10.51
N LEU A 92 -4.58 10.16 9.73
CA LEU A 92 -4.48 10.23 8.28
C LEU A 92 -5.60 11.08 7.66
N ILE A 93 -6.84 10.89 8.11
CA ILE A 93 -8.00 11.66 7.67
C ILE A 93 -7.83 13.15 8.00
N GLU A 94 -7.31 13.45 9.18
CA GLU A 94 -7.05 14.85 9.58
C GLU A 94 -5.98 15.51 8.71
N GLN A 95 -4.93 14.79 8.32
CA GLN A 95 -3.92 15.28 7.36
C GLN A 95 -4.52 15.61 5.99
N GLY A 96 -5.55 14.86 5.55
CA GLY A 96 -6.26 15.09 4.29
C GLY A 96 -7.54 15.92 4.45
N ARG A 97 -7.72 16.66 5.56
CA ARG A 97 -8.97 17.39 5.83
C ARG A 97 -9.32 18.39 4.74
N ASP A 98 -8.34 19.15 4.28
CA ASP A 98 -8.51 20.30 3.38
C ASP A 98 -8.14 19.97 1.91
N ASP A 99 -7.94 18.70 1.59
CA ASP A 99 -7.64 18.26 0.23
C ASP A 99 -8.58 17.12 -0.20
N ASP A 100 -8.58 16.78 -1.49
CA ASP A 100 -9.42 15.75 -2.08
C ASP A 100 -8.61 14.53 -2.57
N ARG A 101 -7.38 14.36 -2.05
CA ARG A 101 -6.58 13.17 -2.34
C ARG A 101 -7.36 11.90 -2.03
N PRO A 102 -7.38 10.92 -2.95
CA PRO A 102 -8.14 9.70 -2.74
C PRO A 102 -7.57 8.82 -1.63
N LEU A 103 -8.45 8.13 -0.91
CA LEU A 103 -8.11 7.00 -0.07
C LEU A 103 -8.32 5.69 -0.84
N ILE A 104 -7.54 4.67 -0.51
CA ILE A 104 -7.71 3.32 -1.03
C ILE A 104 -7.97 2.38 0.15
N VAL A 105 -8.98 1.54 0.04
CA VAL A 105 -9.28 0.47 1.00
C VAL A 105 -9.14 -0.88 0.31
N LEU A 106 -8.37 -1.79 0.91
CA LEU A 106 -8.18 -3.14 0.40
C LEU A 106 -8.86 -4.14 1.34
N ASP A 107 -9.85 -4.86 0.82
CA ASP A 107 -10.59 -5.89 1.55
C ASP A 107 -10.03 -7.28 1.23
N GLN A 108 -9.38 -7.92 2.20
CA GLN A 108 -8.82 -9.28 2.13
C GLN A 108 -7.78 -9.50 1.02
N VAL A 109 -6.99 -8.50 0.71
CA VAL A 109 -5.88 -8.63 -0.26
C VAL A 109 -4.66 -9.23 0.44
N THR A 110 -4.42 -10.52 0.20
CA THR A 110 -3.40 -11.33 0.89
C THR A 110 -2.09 -11.45 0.14
N ASP A 111 -2.08 -11.18 -1.17
CA ASP A 111 -0.85 -11.25 -1.97
C ASP A 111 0.02 -9.99 -1.75
N PRO A 112 1.28 -10.16 -1.25
CA PRO A 112 2.20 -9.05 -1.04
C PRO A 112 2.60 -8.31 -2.33
N HIS A 113 2.59 -9.00 -3.48
CA HIS A 113 2.85 -8.36 -4.76
C HIS A 113 1.75 -7.36 -5.13
N ASN A 114 0.49 -7.75 -4.95
CA ASN A 114 -0.65 -6.88 -5.22
C ASN A 114 -0.67 -5.67 -4.27
N VAL A 115 -0.45 -5.88 -2.97
CA VAL A 115 -0.38 -4.77 -2.00
C VAL A 115 0.74 -3.79 -2.37
N GLY A 116 1.94 -4.29 -2.69
CA GLY A 116 3.05 -3.46 -3.11
C GLY A 116 2.79 -2.68 -4.41
N ALA A 117 2.15 -3.32 -5.40
CA ALA A 117 1.79 -2.67 -6.66
C ALA A 117 0.70 -1.60 -6.47
N VAL A 118 -0.26 -1.81 -5.56
CA VAL A 118 -1.25 -0.79 -5.18
C VAL A 118 -0.59 0.38 -4.48
N LEU A 119 0.35 0.16 -3.54
CA LEU A 119 1.15 1.22 -2.92
C LEU A 119 1.87 2.07 -3.98
N ARG A 120 2.50 1.41 -4.97
CA ARG A 120 3.17 2.11 -6.06
C ARG A 120 2.21 2.98 -6.88
N SER A 121 1.02 2.49 -7.18
CA SER A 121 -0.01 3.26 -7.88
C SER A 121 -0.54 4.40 -7.02
N ALA A 122 -0.72 4.16 -5.70
CA ALA A 122 -1.12 5.18 -4.73
C ALA A 122 -0.12 6.35 -4.69
N ALA A 123 1.19 6.05 -4.68
CA ALA A 123 2.23 7.08 -4.76
C ALA A 123 2.18 7.85 -6.09
N ALA A 124 2.03 7.12 -7.22
CA ALA A 124 2.03 7.72 -8.55
C ALA A 124 0.87 8.71 -8.77
N PHE A 125 -0.29 8.43 -8.16
CA PHE A 125 -1.50 9.25 -8.27
C PHE A 125 -1.79 10.08 -6.99
N ASN A 126 -0.78 10.30 -6.16
CA ASN A 126 -0.86 11.13 -4.96
C ASN A 126 -2.04 10.79 -4.04
N ALA A 127 -2.30 9.49 -3.81
CA ALA A 127 -3.30 9.08 -2.85
C ALA A 127 -2.90 9.50 -1.42
N LEU A 128 -3.89 9.83 -0.59
CA LEU A 128 -3.67 10.18 0.81
C LEU A 128 -3.05 9.02 1.60
N GLY A 129 -3.47 7.79 1.29
CA GLY A 129 -2.94 6.57 1.89
C GLY A 129 -3.76 5.34 1.51
N ILE A 130 -3.32 4.19 2.01
CA ILE A 130 -4.07 2.93 1.89
C ILE A 130 -4.51 2.44 3.27
N VAL A 131 -5.68 1.81 3.32
CA VAL A 131 -6.27 1.21 4.52
C VAL A 131 -6.48 -0.27 4.28
N THR A 132 -6.00 -1.10 5.17
CA THR A 132 -6.13 -2.56 5.07
C THR A 132 -6.55 -3.17 6.40
N GLN A 133 -7.12 -4.38 6.34
CA GLN A 133 -7.43 -5.12 7.56
C GLN A 133 -6.18 -5.85 8.07
N ASP A 134 -5.81 -5.68 9.34
CA ASP A 134 -4.58 -6.22 9.93
C ASP A 134 -4.42 -7.74 9.74
N ARG A 135 -5.47 -8.52 10.00
CA ARG A 135 -5.40 -10.00 9.99
C ARG A 135 -5.35 -10.64 8.60
N HIS A 136 -5.75 -9.94 7.56
CA HIS A 136 -5.92 -10.48 6.21
C HIS A 136 -5.10 -9.73 5.17
N THR A 137 -4.02 -9.11 5.62
CA THR A 137 -3.10 -8.38 4.76
C THR A 137 -1.67 -8.77 5.13
N PRO A 138 -0.77 -8.94 4.16
CA PRO A 138 0.61 -9.28 4.46
C PRO A 138 1.26 -8.19 5.32
N PRO A 139 2.19 -8.54 6.20
CA PRO A 139 2.99 -7.55 6.92
C PRO A 139 3.95 -6.84 5.96
N GLU A 140 4.58 -5.76 6.43
CA GLU A 140 5.75 -5.21 5.75
C GLU A 140 6.77 -6.34 5.51
N SER A 141 7.21 -6.46 4.28
CA SER A 141 8.14 -7.50 3.87
C SER A 141 8.96 -7.02 2.66
N GLY A 142 10.05 -7.72 2.39
CA GLY A 142 10.85 -7.44 1.20
C GLY A 142 10.07 -7.58 -0.10
N THR A 143 9.11 -8.50 -0.16
CA THR A 143 8.24 -8.67 -1.33
C THR A 143 7.35 -7.46 -1.54
N VAL A 144 6.69 -6.96 -0.47
CA VAL A 144 5.89 -5.72 -0.53
C VAL A 144 6.78 -4.53 -0.91
N ALA A 145 7.91 -4.33 -0.23
CA ALA A 145 8.83 -3.22 -0.49
C ALA A 145 9.37 -3.25 -1.94
N ARG A 146 9.69 -4.44 -2.45
CA ARG A 146 10.17 -4.63 -3.83
C ARG A 146 9.07 -4.29 -4.84
N ALA A 147 7.86 -4.77 -4.65
CA ALA A 147 6.72 -4.48 -5.54
C ALA A 147 6.31 -3.01 -5.47
N ALA A 148 6.38 -2.40 -4.31
CA ALA A 148 6.10 -0.98 -4.10
C ALA A 148 7.15 -0.05 -4.70
N SER A 149 8.37 -0.54 -4.98
CA SER A 149 9.44 0.24 -5.63
C SER A 149 9.73 1.60 -4.95
N GLY A 150 9.78 1.60 -3.63
CA GLY A 150 9.98 2.79 -2.78
C GLY A 150 8.70 3.42 -2.24
N ALA A 151 7.54 3.14 -2.81
CA ALA A 151 6.28 3.72 -2.36
C ALA A 151 5.87 3.32 -0.93
N LEU A 152 6.39 2.20 -0.40
CA LEU A 152 6.19 1.79 0.99
C LEU A 152 6.69 2.85 1.98
N GLU A 153 7.69 3.63 1.61
CA GLU A 153 8.32 4.64 2.46
C GLU A 153 7.61 6.01 2.43
N VAL A 154 6.72 6.23 1.46
CA VAL A 154 6.11 7.55 1.23
C VAL A 154 4.58 7.53 1.27
N VAL A 155 3.95 6.36 1.12
CA VAL A 155 2.49 6.24 1.18
C VAL A 155 2.08 5.74 2.56
N PRO A 156 1.29 6.51 3.32
CA PRO A 156 0.75 6.07 4.59
C PRO A 156 -0.04 4.76 4.45
N TRP A 157 0.33 3.75 5.24
CA TRP A 157 -0.34 2.45 5.25
C TRP A 157 -0.99 2.20 6.61
N VAL A 158 -2.29 2.42 6.69
CA VAL A 158 -3.10 2.23 7.89
C VAL A 158 -3.58 0.79 7.97
N ARG A 159 -3.39 0.17 9.13
CA ARG A 159 -3.88 -1.18 9.42
C ARG A 159 -4.98 -1.12 10.46
N VAL A 160 -6.17 -1.61 10.13
CA VAL A 160 -7.35 -1.57 11.01
C VAL A 160 -7.81 -2.97 11.41
N VAL A 161 -8.33 -3.10 12.61
CA VAL A 161 -8.90 -4.38 13.09
C VAL A 161 -10.27 -4.62 12.45
N ASN A 162 -11.08 -3.58 12.28
CA ASN A 162 -12.44 -3.67 11.75
C ASN A 162 -12.62 -2.72 10.56
N LEU A 163 -12.70 -3.29 9.35
CA LEU A 163 -12.81 -2.53 8.12
C LEU A 163 -14.14 -1.79 7.98
N ALA A 164 -15.25 -2.39 8.44
CA ALA A 164 -16.57 -1.75 8.40
C ALA A 164 -16.58 -0.45 9.24
N ARG A 165 -16.05 -0.51 10.48
CA ARG A 165 -15.92 0.68 11.32
C ARG A 165 -15.00 1.74 10.69
N ALA A 166 -13.92 1.31 10.03
CA ALA A 166 -13.03 2.23 9.31
C ALA A 166 -13.76 2.93 8.15
N LEU A 167 -14.63 2.21 7.43
CA LEU A 167 -15.45 2.78 6.38
C LEU A 167 -16.49 3.79 6.92
N ASP A 168 -17.04 3.56 8.12
CA ASP A 168 -17.92 4.54 8.77
C ASP A 168 -17.15 5.82 9.14
N GLU A 169 -15.94 5.69 9.70
CA GLU A 169 -15.07 6.83 10.02
C GLU A 169 -14.68 7.63 8.76
N ILE A 170 -14.41 6.94 7.66
CA ILE A 170 -14.14 7.54 6.33
C ILE A 170 -15.38 8.29 5.81
N ALA A 171 -16.60 7.74 6.02
CA ALA A 171 -17.84 8.42 5.64
C ALA A 171 -18.09 9.70 6.46
N GLU A 172 -17.85 9.67 7.76
CA GLU A 172 -17.96 10.83 8.64
C GLU A 172 -17.02 11.97 8.19
N ALA A 173 -15.88 11.60 7.58
CA ALA A 173 -14.92 12.53 6.97
C ALA A 173 -15.30 12.99 5.55
N GLN A 174 -16.53 12.69 5.10
CA GLN A 174 -17.11 13.13 3.82
C GLN A 174 -16.42 12.53 2.58
N TYR A 175 -15.81 11.35 2.71
CA TYR A 175 -15.36 10.60 1.54
C TYR A 175 -16.51 9.84 0.90
N TRP A 176 -16.67 9.99 -0.42
CA TRP A 176 -17.56 9.17 -1.24
C TRP A 176 -16.92 7.80 -1.46
N ARG A 177 -17.56 6.75 -0.91
CA ARG A 177 -17.02 5.39 -0.86
C ARG A 177 -17.51 4.60 -2.08
N ILE A 178 -16.59 4.37 -3.03
CA ILE A 178 -16.86 3.65 -4.28
C ILE A 178 -16.25 2.26 -4.20
N GLY A 179 -17.11 1.23 -4.12
CA GLY A 179 -16.68 -0.18 -4.17
C GLY A 179 -16.54 -0.65 -5.62
N LEU A 180 -15.37 -1.18 -5.99
CA LEU A 180 -15.17 -1.73 -7.33
C LEU A 180 -15.72 -3.17 -7.41
N ALA A 181 -16.70 -3.39 -8.27
CA ALA A 181 -17.33 -4.70 -8.52
C ALA A 181 -17.67 -4.84 -9.99
N GLY A 182 -17.27 -5.97 -10.61
CA GLY A 182 -17.46 -6.19 -12.05
C GLY A 182 -18.91 -6.16 -12.50
N GLU A 183 -19.82 -6.70 -11.67
CA GLU A 183 -21.26 -6.78 -11.94
C GLU A 183 -22.06 -5.50 -11.61
N ALA A 184 -21.38 -4.45 -11.15
CA ALA A 184 -22.08 -3.22 -10.76
C ALA A 184 -22.77 -2.56 -11.98
N PRO A 185 -23.99 -2.01 -11.82
CA PRO A 185 -24.71 -1.37 -12.92
C PRO A 185 -24.06 -0.03 -13.32
N THR A 186 -23.43 0.65 -12.36
CA THR A 186 -22.81 1.97 -12.56
C THR A 186 -21.37 1.86 -13.01
N THR A 187 -20.92 2.68 -13.95
CA THR A 187 -19.51 2.76 -14.31
C THR A 187 -18.74 3.66 -13.33
N LEU A 188 -17.45 3.41 -13.14
CA LEU A 188 -16.60 4.27 -12.29
C LEU A 188 -16.64 5.73 -12.74
N ALA A 189 -16.57 6.00 -14.05
CA ALA A 189 -16.67 7.36 -14.58
C ALA A 189 -18.00 8.06 -14.19
N SER A 190 -19.10 7.30 -14.11
CA SER A 190 -20.39 7.84 -13.66
C SER A 190 -20.41 8.09 -12.15
N ALA A 191 -19.79 7.21 -11.36
CA ALA A 191 -19.71 7.34 -9.90
C ALA A 191 -18.84 8.54 -9.46
N LEU A 192 -17.90 8.95 -10.29
CA LEU A 192 -16.97 10.07 -10.04
C LEU A 192 -17.50 11.45 -10.43
N LYS A 193 -18.65 11.56 -11.12
CA LYS A 193 -19.19 12.85 -11.63
C LYS A 193 -19.47 13.88 -10.54
N GLY A 194 -19.70 13.46 -9.30
CA GLY A 194 -20.00 14.36 -8.18
C GLY A 194 -18.77 15.11 -7.66
N GLY A 195 -17.57 14.74 -8.04
CA GLY A 195 -16.32 15.32 -7.51
C GLY A 195 -16.12 15.04 -6.01
N GLY A 196 -15.21 15.77 -5.37
CA GLY A 196 -14.96 15.72 -3.93
C GLY A 196 -14.09 14.56 -3.48
N LYS A 197 -13.99 14.35 -2.18
CA LYS A 197 -13.17 13.32 -1.56
C LYS A 197 -13.64 11.93 -1.96
N THR A 198 -12.75 11.10 -2.46
CA THR A 198 -13.07 9.76 -2.96
C THR A 198 -12.32 8.70 -2.18
N CYS A 199 -13.04 7.65 -1.76
CA CYS A 199 -12.46 6.44 -1.22
C CYS A 199 -12.77 5.28 -2.18
N LEU A 200 -11.72 4.69 -2.76
CA LEU A 200 -11.82 3.52 -3.62
C LEU A 200 -11.69 2.25 -2.78
N ILE A 201 -12.67 1.37 -2.83
CA ILE A 201 -12.66 0.09 -2.10
C ILE A 201 -12.52 -1.05 -3.10
N LEU A 202 -11.49 -1.88 -2.92
CA LEU A 202 -11.18 -3.03 -3.76
C LEU A 202 -11.16 -4.31 -2.92
N GLY A 203 -11.78 -5.36 -3.44
CA GLY A 203 -11.77 -6.69 -2.81
C GLY A 203 -10.68 -7.59 -3.36
N ALA A 204 -10.54 -8.78 -2.76
CA ALA A 204 -9.62 -9.82 -3.21
C ALA A 204 -9.93 -10.30 -4.63
N GLU A 205 -8.91 -10.83 -5.31
CA GLU A 205 -9.08 -11.49 -6.61
C GLU A 205 -10.00 -12.72 -6.47
N GLY A 206 -10.92 -12.88 -7.40
CA GLY A 206 -11.90 -13.96 -7.44
C GLY A 206 -13.10 -13.74 -6.53
N GLU A 207 -12.91 -13.57 -5.23
CA GLU A 207 -14.01 -13.41 -4.26
C GLU A 207 -14.58 -11.99 -4.21
N GLY A 208 -13.81 -10.99 -4.63
CA GLY A 208 -14.20 -9.59 -4.56
C GLY A 208 -14.27 -9.06 -3.13
N MET A 209 -15.10 -8.03 -2.92
CA MET A 209 -15.36 -7.46 -1.59
C MET A 209 -16.37 -8.32 -0.82
N ARG A 210 -16.14 -8.48 0.48
CA ARG A 210 -17.13 -9.11 1.37
C ARG A 210 -18.45 -8.34 1.34
N GLN A 211 -19.56 -9.05 1.53
CA GLN A 211 -20.90 -8.46 1.54
C GLN A 211 -21.03 -7.31 2.56
N ASN A 212 -20.43 -7.48 3.74
CA ASN A 212 -20.42 -6.42 4.76
C ASN A 212 -19.64 -5.17 4.30
N THR A 213 -18.54 -5.34 3.57
CA THR A 213 -17.77 -4.22 2.99
C THR A 213 -18.57 -3.50 1.90
N GLN A 214 -19.26 -4.26 1.04
CA GLN A 214 -20.13 -3.70 0.01
C GLN A 214 -21.27 -2.87 0.60
N ALA A 215 -21.87 -3.31 1.72
CA ALA A 215 -22.96 -2.60 2.41
C ALA A 215 -22.52 -1.24 2.99
N HIS A 216 -21.21 -1.01 3.18
CA HIS A 216 -20.65 0.28 3.64
C HIS A 216 -20.18 1.16 2.48
N CYS A 217 -20.33 0.73 1.21
CA CYS A 217 -20.09 1.58 0.06
C CYS A 217 -21.30 2.48 -0.23
N ASP A 218 -21.06 3.71 -0.66
CA ASP A 218 -22.15 4.61 -1.12
C ASP A 218 -22.63 4.19 -2.52
N VAL A 219 -21.72 3.63 -3.32
CA VAL A 219 -22.02 3.08 -4.65
C VAL A 219 -21.07 1.93 -4.99
N LEU A 220 -21.60 0.93 -5.70
CA LEU A 220 -20.78 -0.06 -6.40
C LEU A 220 -20.61 0.38 -7.85
N ALA A 221 -19.39 0.31 -8.35
CA ALA A 221 -19.05 0.74 -9.70
C ALA A 221 -18.12 -0.26 -10.37
N ARG A 222 -18.29 -0.41 -11.71
CA ARG A 222 -17.43 -1.26 -12.53
C ARG A 222 -16.48 -0.45 -13.38
N LEU A 223 -15.33 -1.04 -13.67
CA LEU A 223 -14.50 -0.64 -14.79
C LEU A 223 -15.08 -1.21 -16.08
N PRO A 224 -15.25 -0.42 -17.16
CA PRO A 224 -15.74 -0.95 -18.42
C PRO A 224 -14.64 -1.79 -19.09
N ILE A 225 -14.72 -3.10 -18.94
CA ILE A 225 -13.85 -4.09 -19.58
C ILE A 225 -14.65 -4.93 -20.57
N SER A 226 -13.98 -5.57 -21.52
CA SER A 226 -14.64 -6.45 -22.49
C SER A 226 -15.00 -7.81 -21.86
N ASP A 227 -15.99 -8.50 -22.42
CA ASP A 227 -16.46 -9.83 -21.99
C ASP A 227 -15.43 -10.95 -22.20
N LYS A 228 -14.26 -10.62 -22.75
CA LYS A 228 -13.16 -11.60 -22.96
C LYS A 228 -12.44 -12.01 -21.68
N VAL A 229 -12.59 -11.24 -20.62
CA VAL A 229 -12.03 -11.50 -19.30
C VAL A 229 -13.07 -11.17 -18.23
N GLU A 230 -13.14 -11.97 -17.18
CA GLU A 230 -14.08 -11.79 -16.08
C GLU A 230 -13.72 -10.60 -15.17
N SER A 231 -12.43 -10.37 -14.96
CA SER A 231 -11.93 -9.31 -14.08
C SER A 231 -10.51 -8.91 -14.45
N LEU A 232 -10.06 -7.81 -13.86
CA LEU A 232 -8.66 -7.38 -13.86
C LEU A 232 -7.98 -7.81 -12.56
N ASN A 233 -6.67 -8.05 -12.62
CA ASN A 233 -5.85 -8.10 -11.43
C ASN A 233 -6.08 -6.83 -10.59
N ILE A 234 -6.17 -6.99 -9.26
CA ILE A 234 -6.53 -5.90 -8.34
C ILE A 234 -5.60 -4.70 -8.45
N SER A 235 -4.30 -4.90 -8.65
CA SER A 235 -3.35 -3.79 -8.79
C SER A 235 -3.58 -3.00 -10.07
N ASN A 236 -3.96 -3.66 -11.17
CA ASN A 236 -4.33 -3.00 -12.42
C ASN A 236 -5.65 -2.24 -12.25
N ALA A 237 -6.64 -2.84 -11.59
CA ALA A 237 -7.91 -2.17 -11.30
C ALA A 237 -7.69 -0.92 -10.43
N ALA A 238 -6.85 -1.01 -9.40
CA ALA A 238 -6.49 0.13 -8.55
C ALA A 238 -5.80 1.25 -9.33
N ALA A 239 -4.84 0.91 -10.22
CA ALA A 239 -4.15 1.90 -11.04
C ALA A 239 -5.10 2.65 -11.98
N ILE A 240 -6.00 1.91 -12.67
CA ILE A 240 -7.00 2.49 -13.55
C ILE A 240 -7.98 3.37 -12.78
N ALA A 241 -8.44 2.92 -11.60
CA ALA A 241 -9.38 3.68 -10.79
C ALA A 241 -8.75 4.96 -10.24
N LEU A 242 -7.50 4.90 -9.79
CA LEU A 242 -6.75 6.09 -9.36
C LEU A 242 -6.51 7.07 -10.50
N TYR A 243 -6.16 6.57 -11.69
CA TYR A 243 -6.04 7.41 -12.89
C TYR A 243 -7.37 8.10 -13.20
N ALA A 244 -8.49 7.39 -13.14
CA ALA A 244 -9.81 7.97 -13.37
C ALA A 244 -10.17 9.04 -12.32
N VAL A 245 -9.75 8.88 -11.05
CA VAL A 245 -9.91 9.92 -10.02
C VAL A 245 -9.03 11.12 -10.32
N ALA A 246 -7.77 10.91 -10.71
CA ALA A 246 -6.82 11.99 -10.97
C ALA A 246 -7.20 12.84 -12.20
N THR A 247 -7.86 12.22 -13.19
CA THR A 247 -8.26 12.88 -14.45
C THR A 247 -9.74 13.29 -14.50
N ARG A 248 -10.46 13.16 -13.37
CA ARG A 248 -11.85 13.62 -13.29
C ARG A 248 -11.91 15.15 -13.39
N GLY A 249 -12.45 15.70 -14.43
CA GLY A 249 -12.60 17.13 -14.62
C GLY A 249 -11.70 17.71 -15.71
N ASP A 250 -10.81 16.88 -16.28
CA ASP A 250 -10.17 17.14 -17.56
C ASP A 250 -11.12 16.66 -18.69
#